data_77708d7cf750ea7b59e768e3fb899f74
#
_entry.id   77708d7cf750ea7b59e768e3fb899f74
#
_cell.length_a   1.000
_cell.length_b   1.000
_cell.length_c   1.000
_cell.angle_alpha   90.00
_cell.angle_beta   90.00
_cell.angle_gamma   90.00
#
_symmetry.space_group_name_H-M   'P 1'
#
loop_
_entity.id
_entity.type
_entity.pdbx_description
1 polymer ?
#
loop_
_entity_poly.entity_id
_entity_poly.type
_entity_poly.pdbx_seq_one_letter_code
_entity_poly.pdbx_strand_id
1 'polypeptide(L)'
;MIASSIPAGGHISHGKKEHSGTAGLVHGLDIEFFAFDPEEMTLDVDKTKAKVEDLKSQNRLPKIAMFGGSVFLFPHPVKELADFLKGHDMHINYDAAHVAGLIAGGKFQDPLREGTDTMTMSTHKTLFGPQGGLVLGFDRHEESIKKAMFPGLTSSHHIHHMAGKAVAFAEALEFGKDYAAQTINNAKALAAELNNVGFKVLGEKRGYTESHQTVVNVLDYGDGGTIEADLEKAN
;
A
#
# COMPACT_ATOMS: atom_id res chain seq x y z
N MET A 1 4.10 14.75 -6.30
CA MET A 1 4.13 13.55 -5.44
C MET A 1 4.88 12.45 -6.17
N ILE A 2 5.62 11.59 -5.46
CA ILE A 2 6.15 10.34 -6.01
C ILE A 2 5.44 9.16 -5.33
N ALA A 3 5.01 8.14 -6.10
CA ALA A 3 4.21 7.01 -5.62
C ALA A 3 4.51 5.73 -6.43
N SER A 4 3.95 4.59 -6.04
CA SER A 4 3.96 3.40 -6.87
C SER A 4 3.02 3.56 -8.06
N SER A 5 3.45 3.14 -9.26
CA SER A 5 2.55 3.09 -10.41
C SER A 5 1.53 1.96 -10.29
N ILE A 6 0.40 2.07 -10.97
CA ILE A 6 -0.63 1.02 -10.96
C ILE A 6 -0.07 -0.35 -11.38
N PRO A 7 0.73 -0.47 -12.47
CA PRO A 7 1.35 -1.74 -12.83
C PRO A 7 2.34 -2.29 -11.79
N ALA A 8 2.88 -1.41 -10.94
CA ALA A 8 3.76 -1.80 -9.82
C ALA A 8 3.01 -1.95 -8.49
N GLY A 9 1.70 -2.12 -8.53
CA GLY A 9 0.84 -2.33 -7.36
C GLY A 9 0.31 -1.08 -6.69
N GLY A 10 0.53 0.11 -7.27
CA GLY A 10 -0.02 1.37 -6.74
C GLY A 10 -1.54 1.45 -6.83
N HIS A 11 -2.16 2.25 -5.97
CA HIS A 11 -3.60 2.49 -6.00
C HIS A 11 -3.95 3.62 -6.97
N ILE A 12 -5.13 3.54 -7.59
CA ILE A 12 -5.62 4.56 -8.54
C ILE A 12 -5.66 5.96 -7.92
N SER A 13 -5.88 6.09 -6.61
CA SER A 13 -5.87 7.39 -5.93
C SER A 13 -4.52 8.11 -5.98
N HIS A 14 -3.41 7.39 -6.18
CA HIS A 14 -2.07 7.95 -6.31
C HIS A 14 -1.66 8.22 -7.77
N GLY A 15 -2.57 7.94 -8.71
CA GLY A 15 -2.27 7.94 -10.14
C GLY A 15 -2.23 9.33 -10.78
N LYS A 16 -1.64 9.36 -11.98
CA LYS A 16 -1.60 10.52 -12.86
C LYS A 16 -2.99 10.87 -13.40
N LYS A 17 -3.17 12.14 -13.78
CA LYS A 17 -4.41 12.64 -14.41
C LYS A 17 -4.76 11.86 -15.68
N GLU A 18 -3.78 11.55 -16.51
CA GLU A 18 -3.94 10.84 -17.78
C GLU A 18 -4.52 9.43 -17.62
N HIS A 19 -4.36 8.86 -16.42
CA HIS A 19 -4.88 7.55 -16.04
C HIS A 19 -6.07 7.64 -15.08
N SER A 20 -6.77 8.79 -15.05
CA SER A 20 -7.89 9.04 -14.14
C SER A 20 -7.53 8.90 -12.65
N GLY A 21 -6.26 9.04 -12.32
CA GLY A 21 -5.78 8.95 -10.93
C GLY A 21 -6.25 10.15 -10.10
N THR A 22 -6.78 9.89 -8.91
CA THR A 22 -7.39 10.93 -8.06
C THR A 22 -6.40 12.04 -7.70
N ALA A 23 -5.16 11.69 -7.34
CA ALA A 23 -4.14 12.68 -6.97
C ALA A 23 -3.88 13.67 -8.11
N GLY A 24 -3.74 13.18 -9.34
CA GLY A 24 -3.55 14.05 -10.50
C GLY A 24 -4.82 14.75 -10.95
N LEU A 25 -5.94 14.01 -11.06
CA LEU A 25 -7.18 14.53 -11.65
C LEU A 25 -7.93 15.46 -10.69
N VAL A 26 -8.06 15.09 -9.42
CA VAL A 26 -8.89 15.82 -8.45
C VAL A 26 -8.06 16.85 -7.68
N HIS A 27 -6.84 16.47 -7.28
CA HIS A 27 -5.99 17.34 -6.47
C HIS A 27 -4.95 18.12 -7.28
N GLY A 28 -4.87 17.90 -8.61
CA GLY A 28 -3.96 18.63 -9.50
C GLY A 28 -2.48 18.38 -9.20
N LEU A 29 -2.15 17.27 -8.56
CA LEU A 29 -0.76 16.95 -8.24
C LEU A 29 -0.01 16.43 -9.47
N ASP A 30 1.21 16.87 -9.61
CA ASP A 30 2.19 16.26 -10.53
C ASP A 30 2.67 14.95 -9.93
N ILE A 31 2.54 13.85 -10.67
CA ILE A 31 2.85 12.51 -10.18
C ILE A 31 4.07 11.95 -10.90
N GLU A 32 5.06 11.58 -10.12
CA GLU A 32 6.18 10.75 -10.52
C GLU A 32 6.03 9.35 -9.91
N PHE A 33 6.69 8.36 -10.49
CA PHE A 33 6.64 7.00 -9.97
C PHE A 33 8.00 6.56 -9.46
N PHE A 34 8.00 5.84 -8.32
CA PHE A 34 9.16 5.10 -7.86
C PHE A 34 9.67 4.14 -8.94
N ALA A 35 10.95 3.84 -8.92
CA ALA A 35 11.48 2.73 -9.69
C ALA A 35 11.04 1.40 -9.05
N PHE A 36 10.57 0.46 -9.86
CA PHE A 36 10.12 -0.85 -9.42
C PHE A 36 11.06 -1.93 -9.95
N ASP A 37 11.35 -2.91 -9.12
CA ASP A 37 12.09 -4.10 -9.48
C ASP A 37 11.10 -5.27 -9.66
N PRO A 38 10.83 -5.70 -10.88
CA PRO A 38 9.88 -6.78 -11.15
C PRO A 38 10.42 -8.18 -10.79
N GLU A 39 11.73 -8.35 -10.59
CA GLU A 39 12.30 -9.63 -10.15
C GLU A 39 12.18 -9.77 -8.63
N GLU A 40 12.45 -8.69 -7.90
CA GLU A 40 12.34 -8.64 -6.44
C GLU A 40 10.91 -8.29 -5.97
N MET A 41 10.02 -7.91 -6.89
CA MET A 41 8.63 -7.50 -6.62
C MET A 41 8.52 -6.42 -5.54
N THR A 42 9.43 -5.45 -5.58
CA THR A 42 9.48 -4.32 -4.65
C THR A 42 10.08 -3.08 -5.33
N LEU A 43 10.25 -1.99 -4.57
CA LEU A 43 10.84 -0.77 -5.10
C LEU A 43 12.38 -0.90 -5.16
N ASP A 44 12.96 -0.45 -6.28
CA ASP A 44 14.41 -0.34 -6.46
C ASP A 44 14.92 0.93 -5.76
N VAL A 45 15.69 0.74 -4.70
CA VAL A 45 16.20 1.81 -3.84
C VAL A 45 17.14 2.72 -4.60
N ASP A 46 18.10 2.15 -5.31
CA ASP A 46 19.17 2.93 -5.97
C ASP A 46 18.64 3.70 -7.17
N LYS A 47 17.81 3.07 -8.00
CA LYS A 47 17.13 3.74 -9.11
C LYS A 47 16.14 4.80 -8.63
N THR A 48 15.47 4.58 -7.50
CA THR A 48 14.59 5.58 -6.89
C THR A 48 15.38 6.80 -6.42
N LYS A 49 16.51 6.59 -5.73
CA LYS A 49 17.39 7.70 -5.32
C LYS A 49 17.92 8.49 -6.51
N ALA A 50 18.41 7.80 -7.53
CA ALA A 50 18.89 8.44 -8.76
C ALA A 50 17.79 9.27 -9.44
N LYS A 51 16.57 8.75 -9.50
CA LYS A 51 15.42 9.46 -10.05
C LYS A 51 15.07 10.73 -9.26
N VAL A 52 15.11 10.67 -7.93
CA VAL A 52 14.82 11.84 -7.08
C VAL A 52 15.88 12.94 -7.29
N GLU A 53 17.15 12.58 -7.40
CA GLU A 53 18.21 13.54 -7.69
C GLU A 53 18.07 14.15 -9.10
N ASP A 54 17.68 13.37 -10.09
CA ASP A 54 17.40 13.87 -11.44
C ASP A 54 16.22 14.87 -11.42
N LEU A 55 15.13 14.54 -10.78
CA LEU A 55 13.98 15.44 -10.61
C LEU A 55 14.35 16.74 -9.88
N LYS A 56 15.24 16.65 -8.88
CA LYS A 56 15.77 17.81 -8.18
C LYS A 56 16.58 18.71 -9.12
N SER A 57 17.43 18.13 -9.97
CA SER A 57 18.22 18.87 -10.97
C SER A 57 17.35 19.63 -11.97
N GLN A 58 16.16 19.06 -12.27
CA GLN A 58 15.16 19.67 -13.14
C GLN A 58 14.23 20.67 -12.42
N ASN A 59 14.47 20.95 -11.14
CA ASN A 59 13.58 21.78 -10.29
C ASN A 59 12.14 21.23 -10.19
N ARG A 60 11.99 19.92 -10.22
CA ARG A 60 10.71 19.17 -10.18
C ARG A 60 10.62 18.22 -8.98
N LEU A 61 11.36 18.51 -7.92
CA LEU A 61 11.42 17.67 -6.74
C LEU A 61 10.02 17.47 -6.11
N PRO A 62 9.53 16.23 -5.96
CA PRO A 62 8.28 15.96 -5.27
C PRO A 62 8.34 16.41 -3.81
N LYS A 63 7.22 16.86 -3.26
CA LYS A 63 7.09 17.21 -1.84
C LYS A 63 6.49 16.09 -0.99
N ILE A 64 5.93 15.07 -1.63
CA ILE A 64 5.28 13.93 -0.96
C ILE A 64 5.81 12.65 -1.57
N ALA A 65 6.23 11.71 -0.73
CA ALA A 65 6.51 10.33 -1.07
C ALA A 65 5.40 9.43 -0.50
N MET A 66 4.70 8.70 -1.36
CA MET A 66 3.59 7.83 -1.01
C MET A 66 4.00 6.37 -1.22
N PHE A 67 4.37 5.69 -0.15
CA PHE A 67 4.61 4.25 -0.13
C PHE A 67 3.31 3.46 0.01
N GLY A 68 3.37 2.15 -0.12
CA GLY A 68 2.21 1.29 -0.06
C GLY A 68 1.36 1.35 -1.34
N GLY A 69 0.14 0.87 -1.27
CA GLY A 69 -0.77 0.82 -2.41
C GLY A 69 -1.77 -0.33 -2.32
N SER A 70 -2.14 -0.88 -3.51
CA SER A 70 -3.16 -1.93 -3.63
C SER A 70 -2.59 -3.33 -3.63
N VAL A 71 -1.49 -3.56 -4.35
CA VAL A 71 -0.90 -4.89 -4.52
C VAL A 71 0.59 -4.81 -4.28
N PHE A 72 1.06 -5.48 -3.25
CA PHE A 72 2.49 -5.65 -3.00
C PHE A 72 2.72 -6.90 -2.14
N LEU A 73 3.65 -7.72 -2.60
CA LEU A 73 3.95 -9.02 -1.98
C LEU A 73 4.86 -8.88 -0.77
N PHE A 74 5.73 -7.88 -0.77
CA PHE A 74 6.79 -7.69 0.21
C PHE A 74 6.76 -6.26 0.77
N PRO A 75 7.32 -6.03 1.97
CA PRO A 75 7.51 -4.69 2.51
C PRO A 75 8.20 -3.75 1.52
N HIS A 76 7.74 -2.52 1.44
CA HIS A 76 8.45 -1.48 0.71
C HIS A 76 9.71 -1.02 1.49
N PRO A 77 10.80 -0.62 0.82
CA PRO A 77 12.05 -0.24 1.45
C PRO A 77 11.97 1.18 2.07
N VAL A 78 11.04 1.34 3.03
CA VAL A 78 10.83 2.63 3.72
C VAL A 78 12.08 3.03 4.48
N LYS A 79 12.65 2.11 5.27
CA LYS A 79 13.81 2.35 6.11
C LYS A 79 15.03 2.80 5.30
N GLU A 80 15.23 2.20 4.12
CA GLU A 80 16.37 2.49 3.23
C GLU A 80 16.24 3.84 2.51
N LEU A 81 15.00 4.35 2.39
CA LEU A 81 14.68 5.57 1.66
C LEU A 81 14.32 6.75 2.56
N ALA A 82 13.87 6.50 3.80
CA ALA A 82 13.27 7.54 4.64
C ALA A 82 14.22 8.72 4.91
N ASP A 83 15.45 8.45 5.35
CA ASP A 83 16.41 9.52 5.66
C ASP A 83 16.81 10.30 4.41
N PHE A 84 16.98 9.61 3.28
CA PHE A 84 17.28 10.25 2.00
C PHE A 84 16.14 11.18 1.57
N LEU A 85 14.89 10.71 1.60
CA LEU A 85 13.72 11.51 1.21
C LEU A 85 13.48 12.70 2.15
N LYS A 86 13.66 12.51 3.46
CA LYS A 86 13.60 13.60 4.45
C LYS A 86 14.69 14.64 4.24
N GLY A 87 15.90 14.21 3.85
CA GLY A 87 16.99 15.11 3.47
C GLY A 87 16.64 16.01 2.27
N HIS A 88 15.62 15.66 1.51
CA HIS A 88 15.04 16.44 0.41
C HIS A 88 13.75 17.20 0.80
N ASP A 89 13.46 17.33 2.08
CA ASP A 89 12.25 18.00 2.60
C ASP A 89 10.94 17.40 2.05
N MET A 90 10.91 16.08 1.92
CA MET A 90 9.72 15.34 1.47
C MET A 90 8.95 14.79 2.65
N HIS A 91 7.63 14.98 2.66
CA HIS A 91 6.72 14.30 3.58
C HIS A 91 6.50 12.85 3.13
N ILE A 92 6.64 11.90 4.04
CA ILE A 92 6.52 10.49 3.73
C ILE A 92 5.22 9.94 4.32
N ASN A 93 4.31 9.51 3.44
CA ASN A 93 3.11 8.78 3.84
C ASN A 93 3.19 7.31 3.41
N TYR A 94 2.60 6.43 4.20
CA TYR A 94 2.43 5.03 3.86
C TYR A 94 0.94 4.70 3.72
N ASP A 95 0.54 4.24 2.54
CA ASP A 95 -0.79 3.70 2.32
C ASP A 95 -0.83 2.22 2.74
N ALA A 96 -1.32 2.00 3.94
CA ALA A 96 -1.48 0.68 4.54
C ALA A 96 -2.87 0.06 4.28
N ALA A 97 -3.66 0.61 3.37
CA ALA A 97 -5.06 0.21 3.20
C ALA A 97 -5.24 -1.31 3.08
N HIS A 98 -4.35 -2.00 2.37
CA HIS A 98 -4.40 -3.45 2.18
C HIS A 98 -3.73 -4.27 3.28
N VAL A 99 -2.76 -3.71 4.00
CA VAL A 99 -1.93 -4.46 4.97
C VAL A 99 -2.12 -4.03 6.42
N ALA A 100 -3.06 -3.13 6.69
CA ALA A 100 -3.29 -2.57 8.03
C ALA A 100 -3.49 -3.63 9.11
N GLY A 101 -4.22 -4.70 8.83
CA GLY A 101 -4.43 -5.82 9.77
C GLY A 101 -3.15 -6.62 10.03
N LEU A 102 -2.30 -6.77 9.00
CA LEU A 102 -1.02 -7.46 9.14
C LEU A 102 -0.01 -6.63 9.96
N ILE A 103 -0.02 -5.30 9.77
CA ILE A 103 0.77 -4.35 10.56
C ILE A 103 0.28 -4.35 12.01
N ALA A 104 -1.02 -4.25 12.24
CA ALA A 104 -1.62 -4.27 13.57
C ALA A 104 -1.31 -5.58 14.33
N GLY A 105 -1.29 -6.71 13.62
CA GLY A 105 -0.88 -8.01 14.16
C GLY A 105 0.63 -8.18 14.32
N GLY A 106 1.44 -7.18 13.95
CA GLY A 106 2.91 -7.25 14.06
C GLY A 106 3.54 -8.31 13.17
N LYS A 107 2.94 -8.60 12.02
CA LYS A 107 3.39 -9.64 11.06
C LYS A 107 3.81 -9.07 9.72
N PHE A 108 3.80 -7.74 9.57
CA PHE A 108 4.28 -7.01 8.42
C PHE A 108 5.18 -5.85 8.89
N GLN A 109 5.67 -4.99 7.98
CA GLN A 109 6.55 -3.87 8.36
C GLN A 109 5.87 -2.89 9.34
N ASP A 110 6.67 -2.04 9.97
CA ASP A 110 6.22 -0.97 10.87
C ASP A 110 6.57 0.42 10.28
N PRO A 111 5.76 0.94 9.36
CA PRO A 111 6.12 2.12 8.57
C PRO A 111 6.46 3.35 9.41
N LEU A 112 5.72 3.60 10.51
CA LEU A 112 5.97 4.76 11.37
C LEU A 112 7.33 4.68 12.07
N ARG A 113 7.75 3.49 12.53
CA ARG A 113 9.07 3.28 13.12
C ARG A 113 10.18 3.17 12.09
N GLU A 114 9.85 2.84 10.85
CA GLU A 114 10.79 2.83 9.72
C GLU A 114 11.04 4.22 9.13
N GLY A 115 10.27 5.22 9.53
CA GLY A 115 10.55 6.60 9.19
C GLY A 115 9.49 7.34 8.40
N THR A 116 8.27 6.79 8.21
CA THR A 116 7.18 7.59 7.63
C THR A 116 6.68 8.64 8.61
N ASP A 117 6.13 9.74 8.08
CA ASP A 117 5.55 10.82 8.88
C ASP A 117 4.09 10.53 9.23
N THR A 118 3.37 9.93 8.29
CA THR A 118 1.97 9.55 8.42
C THR A 118 1.71 8.18 7.79
N MET A 119 0.64 7.53 8.24
CA MET A 119 0.13 6.30 7.68
C MET A 119 -1.38 6.39 7.50
N THR A 120 -1.86 6.10 6.31
CA THR A 120 -3.28 6.06 5.97
C THR A 120 -3.74 4.62 5.77
N MET A 121 -4.96 4.28 6.14
CA MET A 121 -5.44 2.92 5.99
C MET A 121 -6.96 2.82 5.88
N SER A 122 -7.42 1.74 5.26
CA SER A 122 -8.81 1.30 5.34
C SER A 122 -9.03 0.48 6.61
N THR A 123 -10.22 0.59 7.20
CA THR A 123 -10.58 -0.18 8.39
C THR A 123 -11.38 -1.45 8.08
N HIS A 124 -11.57 -1.81 6.81
CA HIS A 124 -12.49 -2.84 6.33
C HIS A 124 -11.87 -3.83 5.33
N LYS A 125 -10.54 -3.94 5.32
CA LYS A 125 -9.80 -4.90 4.49
C LYS A 125 -9.13 -5.94 5.39
N THR A 126 -7.81 -6.07 5.38
CA THR A 126 -7.11 -6.94 6.34
C THR A 126 -7.30 -6.48 7.79
N LEU A 127 -7.50 -5.19 8.03
CA LEU A 127 -8.05 -4.72 9.30
C LEU A 127 -9.56 -4.89 9.24
N PHE A 128 -10.07 -5.89 9.93
CA PHE A 128 -11.40 -6.48 9.77
C PHE A 128 -12.53 -5.71 10.49
N GLY A 129 -12.53 -4.39 10.37
CA GLY A 129 -13.56 -3.51 10.95
C GLY A 129 -14.61 -3.05 9.92
N PRO A 130 -15.55 -2.20 10.33
CA PRO A 130 -16.52 -1.60 9.43
C PRO A 130 -15.86 -0.63 8.46
N GLN A 131 -16.55 -0.36 7.35
CA GLN A 131 -16.07 0.54 6.32
C GLN A 131 -15.69 1.91 6.88
N GLY A 132 -14.52 2.39 6.47
CA GLY A 132 -13.98 3.69 6.83
C GLY A 132 -12.47 3.76 6.66
N GLY A 133 -11.92 4.88 7.06
CA GLY A 133 -10.49 5.16 7.04
C GLY A 133 -9.95 5.51 8.43
N LEU A 134 -8.65 5.42 8.54
CA LEU A 134 -7.88 5.84 9.71
C LEU A 134 -6.58 6.49 9.22
N VAL A 135 -6.18 7.55 9.90
CA VAL A 135 -4.88 8.22 9.70
C VAL A 135 -4.13 8.18 11.02
N LEU A 136 -2.90 7.69 10.98
CA LEU A 136 -1.96 7.73 12.08
C LEU A 136 -0.79 8.65 11.72
N GLY A 137 -0.23 9.33 12.71
CA GLY A 137 0.92 10.21 12.52
C GLY A 137 1.46 10.68 13.86
N PHE A 138 2.56 11.41 13.82
CA PHE A 138 3.15 12.02 15.01
C PHE A 138 2.42 13.33 15.37
N ASP A 139 2.47 13.74 16.63
CA ASP A 139 1.80 14.93 17.18
C ASP A 139 2.05 16.20 16.38
N ARG A 140 3.26 16.36 15.81
CA ARG A 140 3.60 17.51 14.95
C ARG A 140 2.69 17.67 13.71
N HIS A 141 1.97 16.62 13.33
CA HIS A 141 1.04 16.60 12.18
C HIS A 141 -0.44 16.69 12.59
N GLU A 142 -0.74 16.65 13.88
CA GLU A 142 -2.11 16.57 14.41
C GLU A 142 -3.02 17.68 13.85
N GLU A 143 -2.60 18.92 13.92
CA GLU A 143 -3.41 20.07 13.48
C GLU A 143 -3.68 20.01 11.96
N SER A 144 -2.67 19.67 11.18
CA SER A 144 -2.80 19.54 9.72
C SER A 144 -3.73 18.40 9.32
N ILE A 145 -3.60 17.24 9.99
CA ILE A 145 -4.48 16.08 9.76
C ILE A 145 -5.92 16.42 10.12
N LYS A 146 -6.17 17.04 11.30
CA LYS A 146 -7.51 17.43 11.73
C LYS A 146 -8.17 18.40 10.74
N LYS A 147 -7.45 19.41 10.29
CA LYS A 147 -7.95 20.38 9.30
C LYS A 147 -8.22 19.74 7.94
N ALA A 148 -7.35 18.84 7.49
CA ALA A 148 -7.56 18.11 6.24
C ALA A 148 -8.77 17.17 6.32
N MET A 149 -8.97 16.50 7.43
CA MET A 149 -10.12 15.62 7.63
C MET A 149 -11.41 16.41 7.71
N PHE A 150 -11.48 17.42 8.57
CA PHE A 150 -12.66 18.28 8.71
C PHE A 150 -12.24 19.74 8.97
N PRO A 151 -12.76 20.69 8.19
CA PRO A 151 -13.75 20.58 7.12
C PRO A 151 -13.15 20.30 5.72
N GLY A 152 -11.86 20.01 5.62
CA GLY A 152 -11.13 19.96 4.34
C GLY A 152 -11.68 18.95 3.33
N LEU A 153 -11.68 17.67 3.67
CA LEU A 153 -12.01 16.58 2.73
C LEU A 153 -13.28 15.81 3.11
N THR A 154 -13.67 15.84 4.38
CA THR A 154 -14.82 15.07 4.88
C THR A 154 -15.75 15.95 5.71
N SER A 155 -16.99 15.51 5.82
CA SER A 155 -17.98 16.06 6.73
C SER A 155 -18.86 14.91 7.19
N SER A 156 -19.49 15.07 8.37
CA SER A 156 -20.33 14.04 8.98
C SER A 156 -19.63 12.69 9.16
N HIS A 157 -20.09 11.89 10.07
CA HIS A 157 -19.58 10.53 10.26
C HIS A 157 -20.71 9.62 10.74
N HIS A 158 -20.55 8.33 10.52
CA HIS A 158 -21.49 7.33 10.97
C HIS A 158 -21.10 6.81 12.35
N ILE A 159 -21.83 7.22 13.39
CA ILE A 159 -21.53 6.86 14.80
C ILE A 159 -21.53 5.34 15.00
N HIS A 160 -22.43 4.61 14.32
CA HIS A 160 -22.47 3.16 14.37
C HIS A 160 -21.17 2.51 13.80
N HIS A 161 -20.58 3.09 12.76
CA HIS A 161 -19.25 2.65 12.28
C HIS A 161 -18.15 2.94 13.31
N MET A 162 -18.24 4.05 14.04
CA MET A 162 -17.28 4.34 15.12
C MET A 162 -17.35 3.32 16.25
N ALA A 163 -18.57 2.97 16.67
CA ALA A 163 -18.79 1.91 17.66
C ALA A 163 -18.27 0.56 17.18
N GLY A 164 -18.57 0.19 15.92
CA GLY A 164 -18.07 -1.05 15.32
C GLY A 164 -16.53 -1.08 15.21
N LYS A 165 -15.88 0.06 14.89
CA LYS A 165 -14.42 0.15 14.88
C LYS A 165 -13.81 -0.08 16.26
N ALA A 166 -14.45 0.44 17.33
CA ALA A 166 -13.96 0.21 18.69
C ALA A 166 -13.95 -1.28 19.06
N VAL A 167 -14.99 -2.02 18.67
CA VAL A 167 -15.05 -3.49 18.86
C VAL A 167 -13.98 -4.17 18.02
N ALA A 168 -13.89 -3.85 16.71
CA ALA A 168 -12.91 -4.45 15.82
C ALA A 168 -11.46 -4.21 16.27
N PHE A 169 -11.17 -3.03 16.84
CA PHE A 169 -9.83 -2.74 17.37
C PHE A 169 -9.54 -3.52 18.65
N ALA A 170 -10.54 -3.75 19.52
CA ALA A 170 -10.39 -4.62 20.68
C ALA A 170 -10.11 -6.07 20.26
N GLU A 171 -10.85 -6.59 19.27
CA GLU A 171 -10.60 -7.90 18.67
C GLU A 171 -9.22 -7.99 18.01
N ALA A 172 -8.79 -6.95 17.31
CA ALA A 172 -7.46 -6.89 16.70
C ALA A 172 -6.33 -6.89 17.74
N LEU A 173 -6.53 -6.26 18.90
CA LEU A 173 -5.57 -6.33 20.01
C LEU A 173 -5.45 -7.74 20.59
N GLU A 174 -6.55 -8.49 20.67
CA GLU A 174 -6.56 -9.83 21.23
C GLU A 174 -6.14 -10.91 20.22
N PHE A 175 -6.71 -10.87 19.02
CA PHE A 175 -6.57 -11.95 18.03
C PHE A 175 -5.69 -11.58 16.83
N GLY A 176 -5.36 -10.31 16.65
CA GLY A 176 -4.75 -9.79 15.42
C GLY A 176 -3.42 -10.43 15.06
N LYS A 177 -2.62 -10.82 16.06
CA LYS A 177 -1.33 -11.48 15.84
C LYS A 177 -1.48 -12.85 15.16
N ASP A 178 -2.39 -13.66 15.65
CA ASP A 178 -2.63 -15.02 15.13
C ASP A 178 -3.38 -14.95 13.80
N TYR A 179 -4.35 -14.04 13.69
CA TYR A 179 -5.05 -13.74 12.46
C TYR A 179 -4.08 -13.33 11.33
N ALA A 180 -3.19 -12.38 11.58
CA ALA A 180 -2.22 -11.92 10.59
C ALA A 180 -1.25 -13.04 10.18
N ALA A 181 -0.76 -13.83 11.14
CA ALA A 181 0.09 -14.97 10.87
C ALA A 181 -0.60 -16.00 9.99
N GLN A 182 -1.85 -16.36 10.31
CA GLN A 182 -2.63 -17.33 9.54
C GLN A 182 -2.95 -16.81 8.14
N THR A 183 -3.27 -15.53 8.00
CA THR A 183 -3.54 -14.88 6.71
C THR A 183 -2.34 -14.98 5.78
N ILE A 184 -1.13 -14.68 6.27
CA ILE A 184 0.11 -14.79 5.48
C ILE A 184 0.41 -16.25 5.14
N ASN A 185 0.25 -17.17 6.10
CA ASN A 185 0.48 -18.59 5.87
C ASN A 185 -0.48 -19.15 4.81
N ASN A 186 -1.74 -18.74 4.81
CA ASN A 186 -2.71 -19.13 3.80
C ASN A 186 -2.31 -18.63 2.40
N ALA A 187 -1.86 -17.36 2.30
CA ALA A 187 -1.39 -16.80 1.03
C ALA A 187 -0.17 -17.55 0.50
N LYS A 188 0.80 -17.87 1.37
CA LYS A 188 1.98 -18.69 1.00
C LYS A 188 1.61 -20.09 0.54
N ALA A 189 0.71 -20.75 1.27
CA ALA A 189 0.25 -22.09 0.91
C ALA A 189 -0.46 -22.10 -0.45
N LEU A 190 -1.35 -21.13 -0.68
CA LEU A 190 -2.04 -20.95 -1.97
C LEU A 190 -1.02 -20.71 -3.09
N ALA A 191 -0.07 -19.81 -2.90
CA ALA A 191 0.96 -19.49 -3.88
C ALA A 191 1.80 -20.73 -4.25
N ALA A 192 2.24 -21.47 -3.24
CA ALA A 192 3.03 -22.68 -3.44
C ALA A 192 2.24 -23.75 -4.20
N GLU A 193 0.97 -23.95 -3.87
CA GLU A 193 0.15 -24.94 -4.56
C GLU A 193 -0.18 -24.54 -5.99
N LEU A 194 -0.48 -23.28 -6.25
CA LEU A 194 -0.63 -22.76 -7.61
C LEU A 194 0.63 -22.98 -8.45
N ASN A 195 1.81 -22.76 -7.86
CA ASN A 195 3.07 -23.04 -8.54
C ASN A 195 3.28 -24.54 -8.81
N ASN A 196 2.92 -25.40 -7.84
CA ASN A 196 3.01 -26.86 -7.99
C ASN A 196 2.13 -27.41 -9.12
N VAL A 197 0.96 -26.83 -9.33
CA VAL A 197 0.05 -27.23 -10.42
C VAL A 197 0.36 -26.54 -11.75
N GLY A 198 1.46 -25.79 -11.83
CA GLY A 198 2.04 -25.29 -13.08
C GLY A 198 1.73 -23.82 -13.41
N PHE A 199 1.13 -23.06 -12.52
CA PHE A 199 1.00 -21.61 -12.73
C PHE A 199 2.31 -20.88 -12.44
N LYS A 200 2.58 -19.79 -13.16
CA LYS A 200 3.72 -18.91 -12.90
C LYS A 200 3.41 -17.94 -11.77
N VAL A 201 3.68 -18.33 -10.53
CA VAL A 201 3.49 -17.47 -9.36
C VAL A 201 4.70 -16.57 -9.17
N LEU A 202 4.47 -15.26 -8.99
CA LEU A 202 5.55 -14.28 -8.79
C LEU A 202 6.08 -14.31 -7.35
N GLY A 203 7.33 -13.86 -7.17
CA GLY A 203 7.97 -13.80 -5.86
C GLY A 203 8.52 -15.11 -5.32
N GLU A 204 8.66 -16.15 -6.13
CA GLU A 204 9.13 -17.50 -5.73
C GLU A 204 10.47 -17.46 -4.97
N LYS A 205 11.44 -16.69 -5.46
CA LYS A 205 12.77 -16.54 -4.83
C LYS A 205 12.71 -16.09 -3.37
N ARG A 206 11.63 -15.39 -2.98
CA ARG A 206 11.40 -14.83 -1.64
C ARG A 206 10.28 -15.55 -0.88
N GLY A 207 9.86 -16.73 -1.32
CA GLY A 207 8.77 -17.50 -0.71
C GLY A 207 7.39 -16.95 -1.05
N TYR A 208 7.24 -16.40 -2.25
CA TYR A 208 6.04 -15.89 -2.91
C TYR A 208 5.47 -14.60 -2.32
N THR A 209 5.30 -14.49 -1.03
CA THR A 209 4.70 -13.31 -0.40
C THR A 209 5.03 -13.23 1.10
N GLU A 210 5.08 -12.03 1.63
CA GLU A 210 5.04 -11.70 3.05
C GLU A 210 3.73 -11.00 3.43
N SER A 211 2.80 -10.87 2.46
CA SER A 211 1.49 -10.25 2.66
C SER A 211 0.35 -11.28 2.56
N HIS A 212 -0.88 -10.81 2.41
CA HIS A 212 -2.07 -11.63 2.18
C HIS A 212 -2.32 -11.90 0.70
N GLN A 213 -1.47 -11.40 -0.19
CA GLN A 213 -1.68 -11.43 -1.64
C GLN A 213 -0.80 -12.45 -2.32
N THR A 214 -1.34 -13.04 -3.39
CA THR A 214 -0.63 -13.90 -4.32
C THR A 214 -0.79 -13.33 -5.72
N VAL A 215 0.29 -13.25 -6.48
CA VAL A 215 0.27 -12.72 -7.85
C VAL A 215 0.71 -13.80 -8.82
N VAL A 216 -0.13 -14.07 -9.80
CA VAL A 216 0.09 -15.09 -10.83
C VAL A 216 0.23 -14.43 -12.20
N ASN A 217 1.28 -14.78 -12.94
CA ASN A 217 1.40 -14.39 -14.33
C ASN A 217 0.53 -15.31 -15.19
N VAL A 218 -0.52 -14.75 -15.77
CA VAL A 218 -1.50 -15.48 -16.58
C VAL A 218 -1.34 -15.25 -18.09
N LEU A 219 -0.27 -14.59 -18.54
CA LEU A 219 -0.09 -14.23 -19.96
C LEU A 219 -0.06 -15.44 -20.91
N ASP A 220 0.30 -16.62 -20.43
CA ASP A 220 0.26 -17.86 -21.22
C ASP A 220 -1.17 -18.35 -21.47
N TYR A 221 -2.15 -17.86 -20.72
CA TYR A 221 -3.57 -18.23 -20.81
C TYR A 221 -4.43 -17.13 -21.44
N GLY A 222 -3.96 -15.90 -21.47
CA GLY A 222 -4.65 -14.73 -21.98
C GLY A 222 -4.26 -13.45 -21.24
N ASP A 223 -4.94 -12.35 -21.54
CA ASP A 223 -4.80 -11.14 -20.73
C ASP A 223 -5.55 -11.27 -19.39
N GLY A 224 -5.09 -10.54 -18.37
CA GLY A 224 -5.63 -10.65 -17.01
C GLY A 224 -7.13 -10.36 -16.91
N GLY A 225 -7.65 -9.43 -17.70
CA GLY A 225 -9.09 -9.09 -17.69
C GLY A 225 -9.95 -10.21 -18.28
N THR A 226 -9.48 -10.88 -19.33
CA THR A 226 -10.17 -12.04 -19.89
C THR A 226 -10.21 -13.20 -18.89
N ILE A 227 -9.07 -13.49 -18.24
CA ILE A 227 -8.99 -14.55 -17.23
C ILE A 227 -9.87 -14.24 -16.02
N GLU A 228 -9.89 -12.98 -15.55
CA GLU A 228 -10.79 -12.54 -14.48
C GLU A 228 -12.25 -12.82 -14.82
N ALA A 229 -12.70 -12.40 -16.02
CA ALA A 229 -14.07 -12.60 -16.48
C ALA A 229 -14.44 -14.08 -16.64
N ASP A 230 -13.50 -14.93 -17.03
CA ASP A 230 -13.74 -16.36 -17.14
C ASP A 230 -13.79 -17.05 -15.77
N LEU A 231 -12.96 -16.64 -14.83
CA LEU A 231 -13.04 -17.10 -13.45
C LEU A 231 -14.35 -16.69 -12.77
N GLU A 232 -14.82 -15.46 -13.01
CA GLU A 232 -16.12 -14.98 -12.52
C GLU A 232 -17.28 -15.85 -13.01
N LYS A 233 -17.25 -16.31 -14.27
CA LYS A 233 -18.27 -17.23 -14.80
C LYS A 233 -18.25 -18.61 -14.17
N ALA A 234 -17.11 -19.03 -13.65
CA ALA A 234 -16.93 -20.35 -13.05
C ALA A 234 -17.30 -20.39 -11.55
N ASN A 235 -17.55 -19.26 -10.92
CA ASN A 235 -17.85 -19.14 -9.50
C ASN A 235 -19.36 -19.17 -9.22
#